data_f5c434fdf822c9a587fdcc8fc09a396e
#
_entry.id   f5c434fdf822c9a587fdcc8fc09a396e
#
_cell.length_a   1.000
_cell.length_b   1.000
_cell.length_c   1.000
_cell.angle_alpha   90.00
_cell.angle_beta   90.00
_cell.angle_gamma   90.00
#
_symmetry.space_group_name_H-M   'P 1'
#
loop_
_entity.id
_entity.type
_entity.pdbx_description
1 polymer ?
#
loop_
_entity_poly.entity_id
_entity_poly.type
_entity_poly.pdbx_seq_one_letter_code
_entity_poly.pdbx_strand_id
1 'polypeptide(L)'
;MSSKRIFTFLLPLALLSAMLFAACGSSTTGSVSPNQPVTITIWHGWGGSYLAPKQAIFNAYMKLHPNVTIKLVNQGGTNLIQKSVTAVKANNGPDIIAWTDDTLGELADSGTVVPMDQYISKSFVQSTYSPAAAQAVQFNGHVYGVPETVEAVTIMYNKKLVNASDIPTTTDQMLAFEQSYEKAHPGSYGIVWPTNDPYYNAAWFYGFGAYYVKSDGTVGLNTSQAQAAGNFITSFRPYLPKQLDGTTASSLFTEGKAAAIIDGPWAYDNYATKAGIDVGFAKLPVVTATGQPASPFVGVKSLWATKDAQSRGVLPIVADILKFYSNEQNQLQMIKQTGEIPANLAALNSSTVTSDVAISGYAAQAALGVPLPNTPYMSALWTPVGDALTAMWSGNQSPAAALAAAQTAAVKGVQSVQS
;
A
#
# COMPACT_ATOMS: atom_id res chain seq x y z
N MET A 1 -10.14 94.01 4.70
CA MET A 1 -11.59 94.38 4.68
C MET A 1 -12.38 93.09 4.91
N SER A 2 -13.04 93.08 6.04
CA SER A 2 -14.45 92.68 6.27
C SER A 2 -14.77 91.21 6.04
N SER A 3 -15.44 90.48 6.85
CA SER A 3 -16.01 90.60 8.24
C SER A 3 -16.58 89.26 8.61
N LYS A 4 -16.35 88.88 9.87
CA LYS A 4 -17.14 88.06 10.76
C LYS A 4 -18.48 87.50 10.26
N ARG A 5 -18.78 86.22 10.58
CA ARG A 5 -19.93 85.90 11.43
C ARG A 5 -19.79 84.52 12.07
N ILE A 6 -19.80 84.49 13.39
CA ILE A 6 -19.96 83.44 14.36
C ILE A 6 -21.42 83.00 14.32
N PHE A 7 -21.68 81.67 14.30
CA PHE A 7 -22.95 81.12 14.77
C PHE A 7 -22.68 79.89 15.63
N THR A 8 -22.92 80.11 16.90
CA THR A 8 -22.96 79.12 17.98
C THR A 8 -24.34 78.40 17.88
N PHE A 9 -24.33 77.09 17.88
CA PHE A 9 -25.52 76.32 18.26
C PHE A 9 -25.16 75.13 19.13
N LEU A 10 -25.99 74.99 20.16
CA LEU A 10 -25.90 74.18 21.36
C LEU A 10 -26.00 72.66 21.09
N LEU A 11 -25.29 71.91 21.94
CA LEU A 11 -25.45 70.48 22.25
C LEU A 11 -26.88 70.11 22.63
N PRO A 12 -27.30 68.86 22.37
CA PRO A 12 -27.64 68.04 23.51
C PRO A 12 -26.87 66.69 23.55
N LEU A 13 -26.46 66.39 24.75
CA LEU A 13 -25.93 65.22 25.34
C LEU A 13 -26.91 64.05 25.18
N ALA A 14 -26.55 63.02 24.35
CA ALA A 14 -27.22 61.73 24.36
C ALA A 14 -26.28 60.67 24.88
N LEU A 15 -26.58 60.18 26.09
CA LEU A 15 -25.94 59.00 26.67
C LEU A 15 -26.20 57.78 25.78
N LEU A 16 -25.16 57.19 25.20
CA LEU A 16 -25.21 55.88 24.59
C LEU A 16 -24.48 54.92 25.49
N SER A 17 -25.23 54.05 26.18
CA SER A 17 -24.73 52.98 27.00
C SER A 17 -23.99 51.95 26.12
N ALA A 18 -22.68 51.85 26.27
CA ALA A 18 -21.87 50.79 25.69
C ALA A 18 -22.14 49.48 26.45
N MET A 19 -22.95 48.59 25.88
CA MET A 19 -22.99 47.18 26.29
C MET A 19 -21.72 46.50 25.76
N LEU A 20 -20.78 46.27 26.64
CA LEU A 20 -19.68 45.33 26.43
C LEU A 20 -20.25 43.90 26.41
N PHE A 21 -20.44 43.35 25.25
CA PHE A 21 -20.57 41.90 25.07
C PHE A 21 -19.19 41.28 25.23
N ALA A 22 -18.90 40.76 26.40
CA ALA A 22 -17.81 39.81 26.61
C ALA A 22 -18.15 38.54 25.84
N ALA A 23 -17.68 38.43 24.61
CA ALA A 23 -17.66 37.17 23.88
C ALA A 23 -16.59 36.28 24.49
N CYS A 24 -16.97 35.47 25.49
CA CYS A 24 -16.21 34.28 25.82
C CYS A 24 -16.21 33.37 24.59
N GLY A 25 -15.15 33.43 23.80
CA GLY A 25 -14.89 32.46 22.74
C GLY A 25 -14.52 31.12 23.36
N SER A 26 -15.50 30.30 23.71
CA SER A 26 -15.32 28.87 23.81
C SER A 26 -15.05 28.37 22.38
N SER A 27 -13.84 27.95 22.10
CA SER A 27 -13.48 27.18 20.93
C SER A 27 -14.16 25.80 21.03
N THR A 28 -15.47 25.75 20.72
CA THR A 28 -16.12 24.52 20.38
C THR A 28 -15.55 24.09 19.03
N THR A 29 -14.80 23.00 19.00
CA THR A 29 -14.57 22.19 17.81
C THR A 29 -15.95 21.79 17.30
N GLY A 30 -16.51 22.60 16.40
CA GLY A 30 -17.85 22.41 15.89
C GLY A 30 -17.89 21.18 15.01
N SER A 31 -18.54 20.12 15.48
CA SER A 31 -18.95 19.04 14.58
C SER A 31 -19.90 19.63 13.55
N VAL A 32 -19.63 19.34 12.26
CA VAL A 32 -20.53 19.74 11.16
C VAL A 32 -21.93 19.17 11.43
N SER A 33 -22.96 20.01 11.35
CA SER A 33 -24.35 19.55 11.55
C SER A 33 -24.70 18.44 10.54
N PRO A 34 -25.40 17.37 10.93
CA PRO A 34 -25.63 16.20 10.08
C PRO A 34 -26.26 16.46 8.71
N ASN A 35 -26.94 17.59 8.54
CA ASN A 35 -27.67 17.96 7.31
C ASN A 35 -27.00 19.08 6.48
N GLN A 36 -25.81 19.56 6.88
CA GLN A 36 -25.12 20.59 6.09
C GLN A 36 -24.37 19.96 4.90
N PRO A 37 -24.38 20.60 3.72
CA PRO A 37 -23.55 20.15 2.60
C PRO A 37 -22.08 20.11 2.98
N VAL A 38 -21.46 18.96 2.76
CA VAL A 38 -20.04 18.75 3.02
C VAL A 38 -19.37 18.08 1.84
N THR A 39 -18.16 18.53 1.51
CA THR A 39 -17.30 17.87 0.53
C THR A 39 -16.16 17.16 1.26
N ILE A 40 -16.00 15.86 0.98
CA ILE A 40 -14.89 15.03 1.44
C ILE A 40 -13.97 14.74 0.25
N THR A 41 -12.71 15.11 0.37
CA THR A 41 -11.71 14.92 -0.68
C THR A 41 -10.82 13.72 -0.34
N ILE A 42 -10.69 12.80 -1.28
CA ILE A 42 -9.84 11.60 -1.16
C ILE A 42 -8.71 11.70 -2.15
N TRP A 43 -7.46 11.71 -1.66
CA TRP A 43 -6.30 11.56 -2.53
C TRP A 43 -5.88 10.09 -2.61
N HIS A 44 -5.62 9.62 -3.83
CA HIS A 44 -5.37 8.22 -4.11
C HIS A 44 -4.40 8.01 -5.25
N GLY A 45 -3.85 6.80 -5.34
CA GLY A 45 -3.03 6.32 -6.46
C GLY A 45 -3.72 5.27 -7.34
N TRP A 46 -5.04 5.06 -7.20
CA TRP A 46 -5.77 4.08 -7.99
C TRP A 46 -5.75 4.43 -9.48
N GLY A 47 -5.44 3.45 -10.31
CA GLY A 47 -5.41 3.60 -11.76
C GLY A 47 -6.04 2.41 -12.48
N GLY A 48 -6.13 2.48 -13.80
CA GLY A 48 -6.62 1.39 -14.64
C GLY A 48 -8.00 0.87 -14.26
N SER A 49 -8.13 -0.45 -14.17
CA SER A 49 -9.36 -1.17 -13.84
C SER A 49 -9.81 -0.98 -12.38
N TYR A 50 -8.95 -0.48 -11.50
CA TYR A 50 -9.26 -0.34 -10.07
C TYR A 50 -10.13 0.88 -9.73
N LEU A 51 -10.06 1.97 -10.50
CA LEU A 51 -10.75 3.22 -10.16
C LEU A 51 -12.27 3.11 -10.24
N ALA A 52 -12.80 2.54 -11.31
CA ALA A 52 -14.25 2.53 -11.56
C ALA A 52 -15.05 1.75 -10.49
N PRO A 53 -14.64 0.53 -10.04
CA PRO A 53 -15.33 -0.17 -8.95
C PRO A 53 -15.34 0.61 -7.64
N LYS A 54 -14.22 1.25 -7.30
CA LYS A 54 -14.07 2.06 -6.07
C LYS A 54 -14.92 3.32 -6.13
N GLN A 55 -14.93 4.02 -7.27
CA GLN A 55 -15.81 5.17 -7.52
C GLN A 55 -17.29 4.79 -7.38
N ALA A 56 -17.69 3.59 -7.82
CA ALA A 56 -19.07 3.12 -7.72
C ALA A 56 -19.54 3.00 -6.26
N ILE A 57 -18.66 2.56 -5.34
CA ILE A 57 -18.97 2.49 -3.90
C ILE A 57 -19.18 3.89 -3.32
N PHE A 58 -18.32 4.85 -3.63
CA PHE A 58 -18.48 6.23 -3.18
C PHE A 58 -19.74 6.89 -3.77
N ASN A 59 -20.07 6.58 -5.03
CA ASN A 59 -21.31 7.03 -5.65
C ASN A 59 -22.55 6.44 -4.95
N ALA A 60 -22.49 5.18 -4.50
CA ALA A 60 -23.56 4.56 -3.72
C ALA A 60 -23.72 5.23 -2.35
N TYR A 61 -22.60 5.57 -1.68
CA TYR A 61 -22.64 6.34 -0.43
C TYR A 61 -23.31 7.70 -0.62
N MET A 62 -22.92 8.46 -1.64
CA MET A 62 -23.50 9.79 -1.93
C MET A 62 -25.01 9.75 -2.24
N LYS A 63 -25.50 8.64 -2.82
CA LYS A 63 -26.96 8.46 -3.02
C LYS A 63 -27.71 8.29 -1.71
N LEU A 64 -27.09 7.65 -0.70
CA LEU A 64 -27.68 7.47 0.63
C LEU A 64 -27.55 8.74 1.50
N HIS A 65 -26.54 9.57 1.23
CA HIS A 65 -26.18 10.78 1.96
C HIS A 65 -26.11 11.99 1.01
N PRO A 66 -27.26 12.55 0.56
CA PRO A 66 -27.27 13.59 -0.49
C PRO A 66 -26.58 14.91 -0.10
N ASN A 67 -26.36 15.12 1.19
CA ASN A 67 -25.61 16.26 1.71
C ASN A 67 -24.08 16.05 1.63
N VAL A 68 -23.59 14.85 1.32
CA VAL A 68 -22.15 14.53 1.23
C VAL A 68 -21.75 14.45 -0.24
N THR A 69 -20.71 15.22 -0.61
CA THR A 69 -20.03 15.10 -1.91
C THR A 69 -18.66 14.49 -1.70
N ILE A 70 -18.33 13.39 -2.37
CA ILE A 70 -17.01 12.78 -2.33
C ILE A 70 -16.26 13.09 -3.63
N LYS A 71 -15.06 13.69 -3.51
CA LYS A 71 -14.18 14.01 -4.63
C LYS A 71 -12.96 13.11 -4.59
N LEU A 72 -12.76 12.31 -5.63
CA LEU A 72 -11.55 11.50 -5.83
C LEU A 72 -10.53 12.31 -6.63
N VAL A 73 -9.29 12.38 -6.12
CA VAL A 73 -8.19 13.10 -6.76
C VAL A 73 -7.01 12.15 -6.89
N ASN A 74 -6.69 11.76 -8.11
CA ASN A 74 -5.53 10.93 -8.39
C ASN A 74 -4.26 11.78 -8.33
N GLN A 75 -3.35 11.46 -7.42
CA GLN A 75 -2.06 12.15 -7.25
C GLN A 75 -0.89 11.34 -7.87
N GLY A 76 -1.17 10.16 -8.44
CA GLY A 76 -0.16 9.21 -8.86
C GLY A 76 0.52 8.53 -7.65
N GLY A 77 1.03 7.31 -7.85
CA GLY A 77 1.60 6.53 -6.74
C GLY A 77 2.84 7.17 -6.11
N THR A 78 3.84 7.47 -6.92
CA THR A 78 5.19 7.86 -6.47
C THR A 78 5.24 9.15 -5.64
N ASN A 79 4.33 10.09 -5.88
CA ASN A 79 4.37 11.42 -5.26
C ASN A 79 3.25 11.66 -4.23
N LEU A 80 2.33 10.69 -4.07
CA LEU A 80 1.14 10.86 -3.25
C LEU A 80 1.49 11.24 -1.81
N ILE A 81 2.43 10.53 -1.19
CA ILE A 81 2.77 10.69 0.23
C ILE A 81 3.43 12.05 0.47
N GLN A 82 4.47 12.40 -0.28
CA GLN A 82 5.17 13.68 -0.11
C GLN A 82 4.25 14.88 -0.38
N LYS A 83 3.37 14.79 -1.38
CA LYS A 83 2.35 15.80 -1.63
C LYS A 83 1.36 15.91 -0.47
N SER A 84 0.93 14.77 0.09
CA SER A 84 -0.01 14.75 1.22
C SER A 84 0.60 15.39 2.45
N VAL A 85 1.82 15.02 2.83
CA VAL A 85 2.56 15.61 3.96
C VAL A 85 2.67 17.13 3.79
N THR A 86 3.09 17.58 2.60
CA THR A 86 3.26 19.01 2.31
C THR A 86 1.92 19.77 2.37
N ALA A 87 0.88 19.23 1.77
CA ALA A 87 -0.42 19.89 1.69
C ALA A 87 -1.12 19.95 3.06
N VAL A 88 -1.05 18.87 3.86
CA VAL A 88 -1.64 18.84 5.20
C VAL A 88 -0.90 19.81 6.14
N LYS A 89 0.43 19.92 6.05
CA LYS A 89 1.20 20.95 6.80
C LYS A 89 0.75 22.37 6.44
N ALA A 90 0.27 22.59 5.22
CA ALA A 90 -0.26 23.87 4.74
C ALA A 90 -1.77 24.04 5.00
N ASN A 91 -2.46 23.12 5.70
CA ASN A 91 -3.91 23.07 5.89
C ASN A 91 -4.69 23.09 4.56
N ASN A 92 -4.18 22.44 3.54
CA ASN A 92 -4.75 22.35 2.19
C ASN A 92 -4.66 20.92 1.63
N GLY A 93 -4.65 19.93 2.51
CA GLY A 93 -4.61 18.51 2.17
C GLY A 93 -5.99 17.89 1.94
N PRO A 94 -6.03 16.60 1.62
CA PRO A 94 -7.27 15.83 1.53
C PRO A 94 -7.85 15.52 2.91
N ASP A 95 -9.09 15.03 2.96
CA ASP A 95 -9.69 14.48 4.18
C ASP A 95 -9.29 13.01 4.40
N ILE A 96 -9.07 12.29 3.30
CA ILE A 96 -8.68 10.87 3.31
C ILE A 96 -7.51 10.68 2.35
N ILE A 97 -6.52 9.89 2.77
CA ILE A 97 -5.44 9.36 1.92
C ILE A 97 -5.68 7.87 1.73
N ALA A 98 -5.64 7.39 0.48
CA ALA A 98 -5.76 5.99 0.12
C ALA A 98 -4.45 5.50 -0.51
N TRP A 99 -3.68 4.68 0.22
CA TRP A 99 -2.39 4.14 -0.21
C TRP A 99 -2.00 2.84 0.51
N THR A 100 -0.77 2.36 0.30
CA THR A 100 -0.22 1.15 0.91
C THR A 100 0.31 1.40 2.33
N ASP A 101 0.19 0.41 3.18
CA ASP A 101 0.40 0.48 4.63
C ASP A 101 1.84 0.76 5.08
N ASP A 102 2.83 0.51 4.24
CA ASP A 102 4.24 0.82 4.50
C ASP A 102 4.53 2.31 4.77
N THR A 103 3.59 3.18 4.42
CA THR A 103 3.69 4.63 4.62
C THR A 103 2.96 5.14 5.86
N LEU A 104 2.19 4.28 6.57
CA LEU A 104 1.39 4.70 7.71
C LEU A 104 2.25 5.30 8.83
N GLY A 105 3.39 4.68 9.16
CA GLY A 105 4.27 5.18 10.21
C GLY A 105 4.80 6.58 9.92
N GLU A 106 5.25 6.84 8.69
CA GLU A 106 5.70 8.17 8.24
C GLU A 106 4.57 9.20 8.32
N LEU A 107 3.38 8.85 7.85
CA LEU A 107 2.21 9.74 7.89
C LEU A 107 1.73 10.04 9.31
N ALA A 108 1.80 9.06 10.21
CA ALA A 108 1.41 9.22 11.61
C ALA A 108 2.42 10.06 12.39
N ASP A 109 3.72 9.78 12.25
CA ASP A 109 4.79 10.53 12.94
C ASP A 109 4.88 11.98 12.45
N SER A 110 4.62 12.23 11.17
CA SER A 110 4.52 13.60 10.65
C SER A 110 3.25 14.35 11.06
N GLY A 111 2.31 13.68 11.74
CA GLY A 111 0.99 14.22 12.09
C GLY A 111 0.09 14.48 10.87
N THR A 112 0.38 13.88 9.73
CA THR A 112 -0.42 13.99 8.51
C THR A 112 -1.74 13.25 8.63
N VAL A 113 -1.72 12.06 9.21
CA VAL A 113 -2.91 11.27 9.56
C VAL A 113 -3.16 11.30 11.07
N VAL A 114 -4.39 11.06 11.49
CA VAL A 114 -4.81 11.21 12.89
C VAL A 114 -5.47 9.93 13.43
N PRO A 115 -5.34 9.65 14.74
CA PRO A 115 -6.04 8.55 15.38
C PRO A 115 -7.56 8.64 15.22
N MET A 116 -8.17 7.51 14.88
CA MET A 116 -9.61 7.35 14.66
C MET A 116 -10.29 6.52 15.75
N ASP A 117 -9.61 6.19 16.86
CA ASP A 117 -10.08 5.26 17.91
C ASP A 117 -11.47 5.61 18.47
N GLN A 118 -11.83 6.90 18.54
CA GLN A 118 -13.17 7.35 18.97
C GLN A 118 -14.29 6.92 17.99
N TYR A 119 -13.97 6.72 16.72
CA TYR A 119 -14.93 6.42 15.65
C TYR A 119 -14.79 5.01 15.12
N ILE A 120 -13.57 4.47 15.10
CA ILE A 120 -13.22 3.15 14.58
C ILE A 120 -12.38 2.46 15.66
N SER A 121 -13.03 1.64 16.51
CA SER A 121 -12.34 0.99 17.63
C SER A 121 -11.41 -0.14 17.18
N LYS A 122 -10.40 -0.45 17.99
CA LYS A 122 -9.53 -1.61 17.75
C LYS A 122 -10.32 -2.93 17.66
N SER A 123 -11.32 -3.10 18.54
CA SER A 123 -12.17 -4.29 18.51
C SER A 123 -12.94 -4.42 17.20
N PHE A 124 -13.46 -3.32 16.65
CA PHE A 124 -14.08 -3.32 15.33
C PHE A 124 -13.09 -3.77 14.25
N VAL A 125 -11.90 -3.18 14.21
CA VAL A 125 -10.86 -3.53 13.22
C VAL A 125 -10.47 -5.00 13.32
N GLN A 126 -10.22 -5.50 14.53
CA GLN A 126 -9.81 -6.89 14.77
C GLN A 126 -10.90 -7.92 14.46
N SER A 127 -12.17 -7.58 14.64
CA SER A 127 -13.30 -8.49 14.35
C SER A 127 -13.77 -8.45 12.91
N THR A 128 -13.50 -7.35 12.20
CA THR A 128 -14.02 -7.11 10.84
C THR A 128 -13.03 -7.52 9.75
N TYR A 129 -11.73 -7.40 10.01
CA TYR A 129 -10.69 -7.59 8.98
C TYR A 129 -9.77 -8.76 9.29
N SER A 130 -9.13 -9.29 8.25
CA SER A 130 -8.10 -10.33 8.39
C SER A 130 -6.94 -9.83 9.28
N PRO A 131 -6.21 -10.72 9.99
CA PRO A 131 -5.20 -10.29 10.95
C PRO A 131 -4.14 -9.33 10.40
N ALA A 132 -3.60 -9.61 9.20
CA ALA A 132 -2.64 -8.74 8.54
C ALA A 132 -3.25 -7.37 8.19
N ALA A 133 -4.47 -7.35 7.65
CA ALA A 133 -5.18 -6.12 7.31
C ALA A 133 -5.54 -5.29 8.56
N ALA A 134 -5.94 -5.95 9.64
CA ALA A 134 -6.22 -5.29 10.91
C ALA A 134 -4.96 -4.64 11.51
N GLN A 135 -3.79 -5.29 11.38
CA GLN A 135 -2.51 -4.75 11.83
C GLN A 135 -2.06 -3.55 10.99
N ALA A 136 -2.26 -3.60 9.67
CA ALA A 136 -1.80 -2.61 8.69
C ALA A 136 -2.36 -1.19 8.92
N VAL A 137 -3.53 -1.06 9.56
CA VAL A 137 -4.16 0.24 9.87
C VAL A 137 -3.91 0.71 11.29
N GLN A 138 -3.04 0.02 12.03
CA GLN A 138 -2.69 0.34 13.40
C GLN A 138 -1.21 0.74 13.50
N PHE A 139 -0.92 1.81 14.22
CA PHE A 139 0.44 2.27 14.51
C PHE A 139 0.50 2.87 15.90
N ASN A 140 1.57 2.59 16.67
CA ASN A 140 1.77 3.06 18.05
C ASN A 140 0.54 2.90 18.95
N GLY A 141 -0.20 1.79 18.75
CA GLY A 141 -1.36 1.46 19.55
C GLY A 141 -2.65 2.18 19.17
N HIS A 142 -2.70 2.94 18.09
CA HIS A 142 -3.87 3.65 17.58
C HIS A 142 -4.34 3.10 16.23
N VAL A 143 -5.63 3.27 15.93
CA VAL A 143 -6.24 2.99 14.62
C VAL A 143 -6.30 4.28 13.83
N TYR A 144 -5.88 4.28 12.56
CA TYR A 144 -5.84 5.48 11.70
C TYR A 144 -6.88 5.46 10.57
N GLY A 145 -7.50 4.32 10.32
CA GLY A 145 -8.48 4.16 9.25
C GLY A 145 -8.94 2.74 9.07
N VAL A 146 -9.22 2.35 7.82
CA VAL A 146 -9.67 1.01 7.47
C VAL A 146 -8.81 0.40 6.35
N PRO A 147 -8.62 -0.93 6.34
CA PRO A 147 -7.96 -1.58 5.23
C PRO A 147 -8.93 -1.77 4.06
N GLU A 148 -8.37 -1.76 2.87
CA GLU A 148 -9.10 -1.96 1.60
C GLU A 148 -8.92 -3.38 1.09
N THR A 149 -7.71 -3.71 0.63
CA THR A 149 -7.35 -4.99 0.03
C THR A 149 -5.99 -5.46 0.53
N VAL A 150 -5.77 -6.76 0.43
CA VAL A 150 -4.50 -7.43 0.76
C VAL A 150 -3.79 -7.82 -0.52
N GLU A 151 -2.47 -7.69 -0.56
CA GLU A 151 -1.66 -8.00 -1.73
C GLU A 151 -0.43 -8.83 -1.34
N ALA A 152 -0.10 -9.81 -2.15
CA ALA A 152 1.15 -10.56 -2.09
C ALA A 152 1.51 -11.05 -3.48
N VAL A 153 2.80 -11.14 -3.79
CA VAL A 153 3.27 -11.78 -5.03
C VAL A 153 3.18 -13.29 -4.89
N THR A 154 2.83 -13.98 -5.97
CA THR A 154 2.75 -15.44 -6.05
C THR A 154 3.24 -15.92 -7.41
N ILE A 155 3.41 -17.22 -7.62
CA ILE A 155 3.68 -17.77 -8.95
C ILE A 155 2.39 -17.84 -9.74
N MET A 156 2.37 -17.19 -10.92
CA MET A 156 1.43 -17.38 -11.99
C MET A 156 2.10 -18.16 -13.12
N TYR A 157 1.46 -19.17 -13.68
CA TYR A 157 2.01 -19.93 -14.78
C TYR A 157 1.01 -20.08 -15.93
N ASN A 158 1.53 -20.17 -17.15
CA ASN A 158 0.74 -20.38 -18.35
C ASN A 158 0.46 -21.88 -18.52
N LYS A 159 -0.79 -22.31 -18.30
CA LYS A 159 -1.20 -23.72 -18.39
C LYS A 159 -1.05 -24.33 -19.78
N LYS A 160 -0.83 -23.53 -20.83
CA LYS A 160 -0.50 -24.03 -22.17
C LYS A 160 0.96 -24.40 -22.32
N LEU A 161 1.84 -23.91 -21.46
CA LEU A 161 3.28 -24.13 -21.53
C LEU A 161 3.78 -25.14 -20.49
N VAL A 162 3.17 -25.17 -19.30
CA VAL A 162 3.57 -26.05 -18.19
C VAL A 162 2.35 -26.49 -17.38
N ASN A 163 2.42 -27.67 -16.76
CA ASN A 163 1.41 -28.16 -15.85
C ASN A 163 1.67 -27.72 -14.40
N ALA A 164 0.68 -27.81 -13.55
CA ALA A 164 0.83 -27.51 -12.11
C ALA A 164 1.90 -28.38 -11.43
N SER A 165 2.07 -29.64 -11.88
CA SER A 165 3.09 -30.58 -11.37
C SER A 165 4.52 -30.19 -11.72
N ASP A 166 4.70 -29.36 -12.75
CA ASP A 166 6.01 -28.93 -13.22
C ASP A 166 6.55 -27.73 -12.43
N ILE A 167 5.64 -27.03 -11.71
CA ILE A 167 5.99 -25.85 -10.93
C ILE A 167 6.81 -26.24 -9.69
N PRO A 168 8.00 -25.63 -9.50
CA PRO A 168 8.90 -26.02 -8.42
C PRO A 168 8.34 -25.70 -7.04
N THR A 169 8.54 -26.61 -6.08
CA THR A 169 8.09 -26.47 -4.69
C THR A 169 9.22 -26.14 -3.71
N THR A 170 10.48 -26.21 -4.17
CA THR A 170 11.68 -25.80 -3.39
C THR A 170 12.58 -24.88 -4.22
N THR A 171 13.45 -24.10 -3.56
CA THR A 171 14.38 -23.19 -4.24
C THR A 171 15.38 -23.93 -5.14
N ASP A 172 15.82 -25.13 -4.75
CA ASP A 172 16.72 -25.93 -5.57
C ASP A 172 16.01 -26.44 -6.85
N GLN A 173 14.76 -26.88 -6.70
CA GLN A 173 13.94 -27.25 -7.84
C GLN A 173 13.65 -26.05 -8.77
N MET A 174 13.51 -24.82 -8.21
CA MET A 174 13.27 -23.62 -9.00
C MET A 174 14.44 -23.29 -9.91
N LEU A 175 15.67 -23.39 -9.41
CA LEU A 175 16.87 -23.20 -10.22
C LEU A 175 17.02 -24.31 -11.27
N ALA A 176 16.78 -25.57 -10.90
CA ALA A 176 16.84 -26.69 -11.81
C ALA A 176 15.76 -26.62 -12.92
N PHE A 177 14.55 -26.13 -12.56
CA PHE A 177 13.47 -25.88 -13.50
C PHE A 177 13.87 -24.84 -14.55
N GLU A 178 14.43 -23.70 -14.12
CA GLU A 178 14.91 -22.66 -15.04
C GLU A 178 15.98 -23.21 -15.99
N GLN A 179 16.99 -23.92 -15.47
CA GLN A 179 18.07 -24.51 -16.26
C GLN A 179 17.57 -25.50 -17.31
N SER A 180 16.63 -26.38 -16.92
CA SER A 180 16.09 -27.39 -17.81
C SER A 180 15.12 -26.79 -18.84
N TYR A 181 14.36 -25.77 -18.46
CA TYR A 181 13.40 -25.13 -19.35
C TYR A 181 14.12 -24.32 -20.45
N GLU A 182 15.11 -23.50 -20.08
CA GLU A 182 15.93 -22.74 -21.03
C GLU A 182 16.66 -23.67 -22.02
N LYS A 183 17.21 -24.77 -21.52
CA LYS A 183 17.87 -25.79 -22.36
C LYS A 183 16.91 -26.46 -23.34
N ALA A 184 15.68 -26.75 -22.92
CA ALA A 184 14.65 -27.38 -23.76
C ALA A 184 14.00 -26.40 -24.76
N HIS A 185 13.96 -25.12 -24.39
CA HIS A 185 13.32 -24.03 -25.12
C HIS A 185 14.25 -22.81 -25.24
N PRO A 186 15.30 -22.88 -26.07
CA PRO A 186 16.29 -21.80 -26.19
C PRO A 186 15.66 -20.44 -26.48
N GLY A 187 15.97 -19.44 -25.67
CA GLY A 187 15.40 -18.10 -25.76
C GLY A 187 14.05 -17.93 -25.05
N SER A 188 13.63 -18.94 -24.29
CA SER A 188 12.47 -18.89 -23.39
C SER A 188 12.91 -19.24 -21.98
N TYR A 189 12.09 -18.88 -20.98
CA TYR A 189 12.42 -18.92 -19.56
C TYR A 189 11.40 -19.74 -18.79
N GLY A 190 11.85 -20.49 -17.80
CA GLY A 190 10.96 -21.26 -16.93
C GLY A 190 10.18 -20.36 -15.99
N ILE A 191 10.85 -19.45 -15.30
CA ILE A 191 10.22 -18.53 -14.35
C ILE A 191 10.97 -17.20 -14.30
N VAL A 192 10.21 -16.11 -14.38
CA VAL A 192 10.74 -14.73 -14.35
C VAL A 192 10.11 -13.93 -13.22
N TRP A 193 10.80 -12.89 -12.74
CA TRP A 193 10.29 -11.91 -11.79
C TRP A 193 11.15 -10.64 -11.85
N PRO A 194 10.67 -9.47 -11.36
CA PRO A 194 11.49 -8.26 -11.26
C PRO A 194 12.65 -8.45 -10.28
N THR A 195 13.85 -8.72 -10.79
CA THR A 195 15.02 -9.07 -9.97
C THR A 195 15.65 -7.89 -9.24
N ASN A 196 15.29 -6.67 -9.65
CA ASN A 196 15.77 -5.40 -9.07
C ASN A 196 14.76 -4.74 -8.12
N ASP A 197 13.59 -5.33 -7.93
CA ASP A 197 12.54 -4.75 -7.11
C ASP A 197 12.55 -5.31 -5.68
N PRO A 198 12.70 -4.47 -4.64
CA PRO A 198 12.73 -4.90 -3.25
C PRO A 198 11.46 -5.62 -2.79
N TYR A 199 10.28 -5.21 -3.26
CA TYR A 199 9.01 -5.81 -2.86
C TYR A 199 8.93 -7.29 -3.31
N TYR A 200 9.27 -7.57 -4.55
CA TYR A 200 9.27 -8.92 -5.11
C TYR A 200 10.34 -9.82 -4.46
N ASN A 201 11.51 -9.26 -4.18
CA ASN A 201 12.63 -10.02 -3.63
C ASN A 201 12.57 -10.19 -2.11
N ALA A 202 11.70 -9.48 -1.40
CA ALA A 202 11.47 -9.69 0.03
C ALA A 202 11.16 -11.16 0.36
N ALA A 203 10.43 -11.86 -0.53
CA ALA A 203 10.11 -13.28 -0.36
C ALA A 203 11.34 -14.15 -0.09
N TRP A 204 12.42 -13.86 -0.79
CA TRP A 204 13.70 -14.59 -0.61
C TRP A 204 14.39 -14.18 0.67
N PHE A 205 14.52 -12.88 0.96
CA PHE A 205 15.17 -12.42 2.19
C PHE A 205 14.52 -13.02 3.43
N TYR A 206 13.19 -12.92 3.53
CA TYR A 206 12.44 -13.45 4.70
C TYR A 206 12.44 -14.99 4.72
N GLY A 207 12.36 -15.65 3.58
CA GLY A 207 12.45 -17.11 3.49
C GLY A 207 13.82 -17.66 3.91
N PHE A 208 14.91 -16.92 3.65
CA PHE A 208 16.25 -17.25 4.16
C PHE A 208 16.47 -16.83 5.61
N GLY A 209 15.48 -16.19 6.27
CA GLY A 209 15.56 -15.75 7.66
C GLY A 209 16.20 -14.38 7.87
N ALA A 210 16.40 -13.60 6.81
CA ALA A 210 16.78 -12.19 6.88
C ALA A 210 15.53 -11.30 7.04
N TYR A 211 15.74 -10.00 7.18
CA TYR A 211 14.68 -8.99 7.21
C TYR A 211 15.23 -7.65 6.69
N TYR A 212 14.33 -6.75 6.31
CA TYR A 212 14.74 -5.41 5.89
C TYR A 212 14.93 -4.49 7.09
N VAL A 213 13.85 -4.23 7.84
CA VAL A 213 13.89 -3.36 9.01
C VAL A 213 12.89 -3.87 10.06
N LYS A 214 13.25 -3.72 11.34
CA LYS A 214 12.36 -3.95 12.48
C LYS A 214 11.67 -2.66 12.93
N SER A 215 10.68 -2.79 13.80
CA SER A 215 9.93 -1.66 14.36
C SER A 215 10.81 -0.70 15.17
N ASP A 216 11.94 -1.15 15.70
CA ASP A 216 12.92 -0.34 16.43
C ASP A 216 13.94 0.38 15.51
N GLY A 217 13.83 0.21 14.19
CA GLY A 217 14.76 0.76 13.21
C GLY A 217 16.00 -0.11 12.94
N THR A 218 16.09 -1.30 13.55
CA THR A 218 17.22 -2.21 13.27
C THR A 218 17.16 -2.72 11.84
N VAL A 219 18.20 -2.49 11.06
CA VAL A 219 18.33 -2.91 9.66
C VAL A 219 19.07 -4.25 9.58
N GLY A 220 18.56 -5.19 8.75
CA GLY A 220 19.05 -6.57 8.66
C GLY A 220 19.64 -6.97 7.31
N LEU A 221 20.19 -6.03 6.53
CA LEU A 221 20.64 -6.29 5.17
C LEU A 221 22.04 -6.92 5.07
N ASN A 222 22.91 -6.76 6.08
CA ASN A 222 24.27 -7.30 6.08
C ASN A 222 24.42 -8.51 7.02
N THR A 223 23.46 -9.44 6.96
CA THR A 223 23.51 -10.70 7.70
C THR A 223 23.90 -11.86 6.77
N SER A 224 24.37 -12.98 7.33
CA SER A 224 24.64 -14.19 6.54
C SER A 224 23.40 -14.70 5.81
N GLN A 225 22.22 -14.55 6.42
CA GLN A 225 20.94 -14.89 5.82
C GLN A 225 20.60 -13.99 4.62
N ALA A 226 20.83 -12.68 4.74
CA ALA A 226 20.63 -11.75 3.63
C ALA A 226 21.60 -12.04 2.47
N GLN A 227 22.87 -12.37 2.77
CA GLN A 227 23.85 -12.77 1.77
C GLN A 227 23.45 -14.09 1.08
N ALA A 228 22.89 -15.05 1.82
CA ALA A 228 22.38 -16.30 1.25
C ALA A 228 21.19 -16.04 0.30
N ALA A 229 20.27 -15.14 0.64
CA ALA A 229 19.20 -14.70 -0.25
C ALA A 229 19.76 -14.04 -1.52
N GLY A 230 20.73 -13.14 -1.38
CA GLY A 230 21.41 -12.51 -2.52
C GLY A 230 22.13 -13.51 -3.43
N ASN A 231 22.79 -14.51 -2.86
CA ASN A 231 23.41 -15.60 -3.62
C ASN A 231 22.39 -16.45 -4.38
N PHE A 232 21.23 -16.74 -3.76
CA PHE A 232 20.13 -17.44 -4.43
C PHE A 232 19.61 -16.63 -5.61
N ILE A 233 19.28 -15.36 -5.43
CA ILE A 233 18.79 -14.47 -6.52
C ILE A 233 19.82 -14.47 -7.67
N THR A 234 21.09 -14.28 -7.38
CA THR A 234 22.13 -14.16 -8.40
C THR A 234 22.49 -15.48 -9.08
N SER A 235 22.11 -16.63 -8.52
CA SER A 235 22.32 -17.95 -9.15
C SER A 235 21.53 -18.10 -10.46
N PHE A 236 20.48 -17.32 -10.67
CA PHE A 236 19.69 -17.29 -11.91
C PHE A 236 20.29 -16.44 -13.03
N ARG A 237 21.27 -15.58 -12.76
CA ARG A 237 21.88 -14.66 -13.75
C ARG A 237 22.39 -15.33 -15.04
N PRO A 238 22.96 -16.54 -15.02
CA PRO A 238 23.39 -17.20 -16.25
C PRO A 238 22.24 -17.58 -17.19
N TYR A 239 21.01 -17.71 -16.66
CA TYR A 239 19.85 -18.28 -17.36
C TYR A 239 18.78 -17.23 -17.68
N LEU A 240 18.76 -16.10 -17.01
CA LEU A 240 17.75 -15.06 -17.18
C LEU A 240 18.34 -13.80 -17.84
N PRO A 241 17.47 -12.89 -18.39
CA PRO A 241 17.93 -11.67 -19.03
C PRO A 241 18.77 -10.79 -18.09
N LYS A 242 19.79 -10.12 -18.65
CA LYS A 242 20.64 -9.19 -17.90
C LYS A 242 19.90 -8.00 -17.31
N GLN A 243 18.80 -7.60 -17.96
CA GLN A 243 17.87 -6.59 -17.46
C GLN A 243 16.52 -7.27 -17.30
N LEU A 244 16.05 -7.39 -16.08
CA LEU A 244 14.80 -8.08 -15.74
C LEU A 244 14.06 -7.26 -14.68
N ASP A 245 13.48 -6.16 -15.14
CA ASP A 245 12.53 -5.35 -14.39
C ASP A 245 11.09 -5.83 -14.56
N GLY A 246 10.13 -5.18 -13.90
CA GLY A 246 8.71 -5.55 -13.97
C GLY A 246 8.14 -5.50 -15.39
N THR A 247 8.54 -4.51 -16.18
CA THR A 247 8.08 -4.37 -17.58
C THR A 247 8.60 -5.53 -18.44
N THR A 248 9.88 -5.83 -18.33
CA THR A 248 10.51 -6.93 -19.06
C THR A 248 9.94 -8.29 -18.66
N ALA A 249 9.80 -8.57 -17.36
CA ALA A 249 9.22 -9.81 -16.86
C ALA A 249 7.77 -9.99 -17.37
N SER A 250 6.94 -8.95 -17.26
CA SER A 250 5.55 -8.95 -17.75
C SER A 250 5.48 -9.18 -19.26
N SER A 251 6.35 -8.55 -20.05
CA SER A 251 6.41 -8.74 -21.50
C SER A 251 6.78 -10.18 -21.88
N LEU A 252 7.78 -10.75 -21.22
CA LEU A 252 8.20 -12.14 -21.46
C LEU A 252 7.05 -13.14 -21.18
N PHE A 253 6.29 -12.91 -20.11
CA PHE A 253 5.16 -13.77 -19.78
C PHE A 253 3.98 -13.59 -20.76
N THR A 254 3.61 -12.35 -21.10
CA THR A 254 2.51 -12.07 -22.04
C THR A 254 2.81 -12.55 -23.46
N GLU A 255 4.08 -12.56 -23.87
CA GLU A 255 4.52 -13.06 -25.17
C GLU A 255 4.69 -14.60 -25.21
N GLY A 256 4.45 -15.30 -24.09
CA GLY A 256 4.65 -16.74 -23.99
C GLY A 256 6.12 -17.18 -24.01
N LYS A 257 7.06 -16.25 -23.77
CA LYS A 257 8.50 -16.52 -23.65
C LYS A 257 8.91 -16.92 -22.25
N ALA A 258 8.06 -16.73 -21.25
CA ALA A 258 8.23 -17.25 -19.90
C ALA A 258 7.06 -18.17 -19.56
N ALA A 259 7.35 -19.37 -19.01
CA ALA A 259 6.33 -20.32 -18.61
C ALA A 259 5.61 -19.90 -17.34
N ALA A 260 6.33 -19.23 -16.43
CA ALA A 260 5.79 -18.71 -15.18
C ALA A 260 6.37 -17.33 -14.86
N ILE A 261 5.64 -16.58 -14.04
CA ILE A 261 6.04 -15.28 -13.51
C ILE A 261 5.70 -15.20 -12.03
N ILE A 262 6.54 -14.53 -11.23
CA ILE A 262 6.18 -14.12 -9.89
C ILE A 262 5.67 -12.69 -9.98
N ASP A 263 4.36 -12.48 -9.70
CA ASP A 263 3.74 -11.15 -9.74
C ASP A 263 2.51 -11.10 -8.80
N GLY A 264 1.94 -9.91 -8.63
CA GLY A 264 0.83 -9.65 -7.74
C GLY A 264 -0.53 -9.53 -8.46
N PRO A 265 -1.63 -9.33 -7.68
CA PRO A 265 -2.98 -9.24 -8.24
C PRO A 265 -3.17 -8.08 -9.21
N TRP A 266 -2.39 -7.00 -9.09
CA TRP A 266 -2.40 -5.84 -9.99
C TRP A 266 -2.08 -6.18 -11.45
N ALA A 267 -1.37 -7.28 -11.70
CA ALA A 267 -0.95 -7.70 -13.04
C ALA A 267 -1.91 -8.72 -13.69
N TYR A 268 -2.80 -9.35 -12.90
CA TYR A 268 -3.62 -10.47 -13.36
C TYR A 268 -4.49 -10.13 -14.59
N ASP A 269 -5.16 -8.97 -14.58
CA ASP A 269 -5.98 -8.53 -15.72
C ASP A 269 -5.16 -8.42 -17.03
N ASN A 270 -3.91 -7.97 -16.92
CA ASN A 270 -3.01 -7.87 -18.06
C ASN A 270 -2.68 -9.26 -18.65
N TYR A 271 -2.54 -10.28 -17.81
CA TYR A 271 -2.21 -11.65 -18.24
C TYR A 271 -3.43 -12.43 -18.69
N ALA A 272 -4.46 -12.51 -17.86
CA ALA A 272 -5.63 -13.33 -18.10
C ALA A 272 -6.57 -12.72 -19.13
N THR A 273 -6.88 -11.43 -19.02
CA THR A 273 -7.88 -10.76 -19.84
C THR A 273 -7.28 -10.20 -21.13
N LYS A 274 -6.24 -9.37 -21.02
CA LYS A 274 -5.69 -8.68 -22.19
C LYS A 274 -4.81 -9.57 -23.05
N ALA A 275 -3.95 -10.39 -22.43
CA ALA A 275 -3.09 -11.34 -23.16
C ALA A 275 -3.78 -12.69 -23.43
N GLY A 276 -4.92 -12.98 -22.80
CA GLY A 276 -5.69 -14.22 -23.01
C GLY A 276 -4.98 -15.50 -22.54
N ILE A 277 -4.14 -15.39 -21.50
CA ILE A 277 -3.40 -16.52 -20.93
C ILE A 277 -4.31 -17.29 -19.99
N ASP A 278 -4.39 -18.61 -20.13
CA ASP A 278 -4.99 -19.49 -19.12
C ASP A 278 -4.02 -19.62 -17.94
N VAL A 279 -4.22 -18.75 -16.94
CA VAL A 279 -3.32 -18.59 -15.79
C VAL A 279 -3.62 -19.63 -14.73
N GLY A 280 -2.58 -20.37 -14.31
CA GLY A 280 -2.58 -21.17 -13.10
C GLY A 280 -1.83 -20.46 -11.97
N PHE A 281 -2.09 -20.86 -10.73
CA PHE A 281 -1.47 -20.29 -9.53
C PHE A 281 -0.71 -21.35 -8.75
N ALA A 282 0.44 -20.99 -8.20
CA ALA A 282 1.20 -21.84 -7.29
C ALA A 282 1.87 -20.97 -6.21
N LYS A 283 2.08 -21.54 -5.04
CA LYS A 283 2.83 -20.89 -3.97
C LYS A 283 4.28 -20.73 -4.34
N LEU A 284 4.92 -19.71 -3.80
CA LEU A 284 6.38 -19.58 -3.83
C LEU A 284 7.01 -20.80 -3.13
N PRO A 285 8.20 -21.24 -3.59
CA PRO A 285 8.82 -22.47 -3.09
C PRO A 285 9.28 -22.34 -1.64
N VAL A 286 9.44 -23.48 -0.98
CA VAL A 286 10.16 -23.58 0.29
C VAL A 286 11.65 -23.34 0.02
N VAL A 287 12.29 -22.53 0.84
CA VAL A 287 13.74 -22.31 0.80
C VAL A 287 14.43 -23.57 1.31
N THR A 288 15.10 -24.32 0.45
CA THR A 288 15.74 -25.61 0.77
C THR A 288 16.70 -25.50 1.96
N ALA A 289 17.46 -24.41 2.02
CA ALA A 289 18.49 -24.19 3.04
C ALA A 289 17.91 -23.99 4.47
N THR A 290 16.68 -23.50 4.59
CA THR A 290 16.05 -23.19 5.88
C THR A 290 14.86 -24.09 6.20
N GLY A 291 14.27 -24.75 5.22
CA GLY A 291 13.02 -25.47 5.33
C GLY A 291 11.79 -24.56 5.53
N GLN A 292 11.97 -23.23 5.43
CA GLN A 292 10.89 -22.26 5.57
C GLN A 292 10.29 -21.88 4.20
N PRO A 293 9.02 -21.56 4.10
CA PRO A 293 8.45 -21.05 2.87
C PRO A 293 9.12 -19.72 2.50
N ALA A 294 9.31 -19.45 1.21
CA ALA A 294 9.57 -18.10 0.75
C ALA A 294 8.39 -17.20 1.17
N SER A 295 8.68 -16.13 1.91
CA SER A 295 7.69 -15.33 2.61
C SER A 295 7.63 -13.91 2.02
N PRO A 296 6.76 -13.65 1.01
CA PRO A 296 6.63 -12.34 0.41
C PRO A 296 6.06 -11.33 1.41
N PHE A 297 6.25 -10.06 1.14
CA PHE A 297 5.48 -9.04 1.84
C PHE A 297 3.99 -9.21 1.59
N VAL A 298 3.23 -9.06 2.65
CA VAL A 298 1.77 -8.91 2.61
C VAL A 298 1.49 -7.43 2.79
N GLY A 299 1.32 -6.73 1.67
CA GLY A 299 0.94 -5.32 1.65
C GLY A 299 -0.57 -5.16 1.81
N VAL A 300 -0.98 -4.04 2.38
CA VAL A 300 -2.39 -3.71 2.57
C VAL A 300 -2.67 -2.31 2.05
N LYS A 301 -3.53 -2.20 1.05
CA LYS A 301 -4.08 -0.90 0.69
C LYS A 301 -5.06 -0.47 1.75
N SER A 302 -4.98 0.78 2.15
CA SER A 302 -5.73 1.32 3.28
C SER A 302 -6.19 2.75 3.00
N LEU A 303 -7.20 3.19 3.74
CA LEU A 303 -7.72 4.55 3.72
C LEU A 303 -7.57 5.14 5.11
N TRP A 304 -6.90 6.29 5.24
CA TRP A 304 -6.59 6.95 6.50
C TRP A 304 -7.18 8.36 6.56
N ALA A 305 -7.68 8.74 7.74
CA ALA A 305 -8.17 10.09 8.01
C ALA A 305 -7.01 11.05 8.28
N THR A 306 -7.11 12.27 7.76
CA THR A 306 -6.04 13.26 7.87
C THR A 306 -6.28 14.29 8.97
N LYS A 307 -5.24 15.06 9.27
CA LYS A 307 -5.29 16.23 10.15
C LYS A 307 -6.26 17.29 9.63
N ASP A 308 -6.40 17.46 8.31
CA ASP A 308 -7.31 18.43 7.73
C ASP A 308 -8.78 18.04 7.95
N ALA A 309 -9.11 16.75 7.85
CA ALA A 309 -10.43 16.23 8.23
C ALA A 309 -10.75 16.51 9.70
N GLN A 310 -9.76 16.35 10.59
CA GLN A 310 -9.90 16.68 12.01
C GLN A 310 -10.15 18.17 12.21
N SER A 311 -9.33 19.04 11.60
CA SER A 311 -9.42 20.49 11.72
C SER A 311 -10.76 21.04 11.21
N ARG A 312 -11.33 20.40 10.20
CA ARG A 312 -12.63 20.71 9.61
C ARG A 312 -13.82 20.14 10.41
N GLY A 313 -13.59 19.33 11.45
CA GLY A 313 -14.64 18.69 12.25
C GLY A 313 -15.42 17.61 11.50
N VAL A 314 -14.88 17.02 10.41
CA VAL A 314 -15.57 16.05 9.55
C VAL A 314 -15.22 14.58 9.84
N LEU A 315 -14.40 14.29 10.87
CA LEU A 315 -14.02 12.91 11.22
C LEU A 315 -15.20 11.94 11.42
N PRO A 316 -16.36 12.33 12.00
CA PRO A 316 -17.51 11.43 12.08
C PRO A 316 -18.02 10.98 10.71
N ILE A 317 -18.06 11.89 9.73
CA ILE A 317 -18.47 11.60 8.34
C ILE A 317 -17.42 10.74 7.64
N VAL A 318 -16.14 11.06 7.83
CA VAL A 318 -15.03 10.24 7.31
C VAL A 318 -15.13 8.82 7.84
N ALA A 319 -15.35 8.63 9.15
CA ALA A 319 -15.47 7.29 9.73
C ALA A 319 -16.65 6.49 9.15
N ASP A 320 -17.77 7.15 8.90
CA ASP A 320 -18.96 6.53 8.30
C ASP A 320 -18.66 6.09 6.84
N ILE A 321 -18.04 6.97 6.05
CA ILE A 321 -17.57 6.65 4.69
C ILE A 321 -16.63 5.45 4.71
N LEU A 322 -15.63 5.44 5.61
CA LEU A 322 -14.64 4.37 5.70
C LEU A 322 -15.28 3.03 6.05
N LYS A 323 -16.19 2.99 7.02
CA LYS A 323 -16.94 1.78 7.39
C LYS A 323 -17.84 1.29 6.28
N PHE A 324 -18.54 2.22 5.58
CA PHE A 324 -19.35 1.88 4.42
C PHE A 324 -18.51 1.29 3.30
N TYR A 325 -17.38 1.92 2.97
CA TYR A 325 -16.47 1.49 1.92
C TYR A 325 -15.92 0.08 2.15
N SER A 326 -15.55 -0.23 3.39
CA SER A 326 -14.87 -1.47 3.76
C SER A 326 -15.81 -2.57 4.32
N ASN A 327 -17.14 -2.40 4.22
CA ASN A 327 -18.06 -3.44 4.62
C ASN A 327 -18.03 -4.63 3.65
N GLU A 328 -18.54 -5.78 4.09
CA GLU A 328 -18.53 -7.03 3.32
C GLU A 328 -19.12 -6.87 1.91
N GLN A 329 -20.32 -6.29 1.82
CA GLN A 329 -21.06 -6.16 0.56
C GLN A 329 -20.28 -5.33 -0.47
N ASN A 330 -19.73 -4.19 -0.06
CA ASN A 330 -19.00 -3.28 -0.93
C ASN A 330 -17.63 -3.88 -1.32
N GLN A 331 -16.95 -4.55 -0.42
CA GLN A 331 -15.73 -5.28 -0.78
C GLN A 331 -16.00 -6.42 -1.75
N LEU A 332 -17.04 -7.22 -1.55
CA LEU A 332 -17.44 -8.26 -2.52
C LEU A 332 -17.80 -7.68 -3.90
N GLN A 333 -18.44 -6.52 -3.95
CA GLN A 333 -18.73 -5.85 -5.22
C GLN A 333 -17.44 -5.39 -5.92
N MET A 334 -16.50 -4.84 -5.17
CA MET A 334 -15.22 -4.33 -5.68
C MET A 334 -14.36 -5.48 -6.24
N ILE A 335 -14.12 -6.53 -5.46
CA ILE A 335 -13.19 -7.60 -5.83
C ILE A 335 -13.64 -8.41 -7.04
N LYS A 336 -14.95 -8.52 -7.29
CA LYS A 336 -15.49 -9.15 -8.53
C LYS A 336 -14.99 -8.48 -9.81
N GLN A 337 -14.58 -7.22 -9.73
CA GLN A 337 -14.11 -6.44 -10.87
C GLN A 337 -12.60 -6.19 -10.81
N THR A 338 -12.00 -6.21 -9.63
CA THR A 338 -10.58 -5.92 -9.46
C THR A 338 -9.70 -7.18 -9.31
N GLY A 339 -10.27 -8.30 -8.86
CA GLY A 339 -9.51 -9.52 -8.57
C GLY A 339 -8.61 -9.41 -7.34
N GLU A 340 -8.75 -8.35 -6.55
CA GLU A 340 -7.96 -8.12 -5.32
C GLU A 340 -8.45 -9.02 -4.17
N ILE A 341 -7.58 -9.30 -3.18
CA ILE A 341 -7.96 -10.02 -1.98
C ILE A 341 -8.68 -9.04 -1.04
N PRO A 342 -9.92 -9.29 -0.60
CA PRO A 342 -10.62 -8.39 0.31
C PRO A 342 -9.97 -8.40 1.69
N ALA A 343 -9.86 -7.22 2.31
CA ALA A 343 -9.40 -7.11 3.70
C ALA A 343 -10.48 -7.57 4.70
N ASN A 344 -11.76 -7.41 4.36
CA ASN A 344 -12.90 -7.80 5.21
C ASN A 344 -12.98 -9.33 5.34
N LEU A 345 -12.99 -9.82 6.59
CA LEU A 345 -12.91 -11.25 6.91
C LEU A 345 -14.13 -12.03 6.42
N ALA A 346 -15.34 -11.46 6.49
CA ALA A 346 -16.55 -12.09 5.98
C ALA A 346 -16.50 -12.20 4.45
N ALA A 347 -16.08 -11.14 3.77
CA ALA A 347 -15.87 -11.18 2.32
C ALA A 347 -14.79 -12.20 1.91
N LEU A 348 -13.68 -12.25 2.63
CA LEU A 348 -12.58 -13.19 2.38
C LEU A 348 -13.03 -14.65 2.47
N ASN A 349 -13.90 -14.96 3.44
CA ASN A 349 -14.41 -16.31 3.66
C ASN A 349 -15.66 -16.65 2.82
N SER A 350 -16.12 -15.73 1.97
CA SER A 350 -17.30 -15.94 1.12
C SER A 350 -17.03 -16.94 -0.01
N SER A 351 -18.10 -17.55 -0.53
CA SER A 351 -18.02 -18.41 -1.71
C SER A 351 -17.52 -17.65 -2.95
N THR A 352 -17.76 -16.35 -3.04
CA THR A 352 -17.25 -15.51 -4.15
C THR A 352 -15.72 -15.52 -4.19
N VAL A 353 -15.04 -15.49 -3.04
CA VAL A 353 -13.58 -15.53 -2.95
C VAL A 353 -13.05 -16.97 -3.05
N THR A 354 -13.62 -17.90 -2.27
CA THR A 354 -13.08 -19.26 -2.16
C THR A 354 -13.26 -20.09 -3.44
N SER A 355 -14.22 -19.73 -4.32
CA SER A 355 -14.39 -20.36 -5.63
C SER A 355 -13.65 -19.67 -6.78
N ASP A 356 -13.12 -18.46 -6.55
CA ASP A 356 -12.31 -17.75 -7.54
C ASP A 356 -10.85 -18.22 -7.48
N VAL A 357 -10.36 -18.79 -8.59
CA VAL A 357 -9.02 -19.40 -8.66
C VAL A 357 -7.91 -18.36 -8.45
N ALA A 358 -8.11 -17.14 -8.96
CA ALA A 358 -7.10 -16.09 -8.84
C ALA A 358 -7.03 -15.56 -7.41
N ILE A 359 -8.19 -15.12 -6.85
CA ILE A 359 -8.24 -14.55 -5.51
C ILE A 359 -7.81 -15.58 -4.47
N SER A 360 -8.27 -16.83 -4.59
CA SER A 360 -7.88 -17.92 -3.67
C SER A 360 -6.39 -18.28 -3.80
N GLY A 361 -5.83 -18.22 -5.02
CA GLY A 361 -4.40 -18.44 -5.26
C GLY A 361 -3.52 -17.38 -4.56
N TYR A 362 -3.86 -16.11 -4.71
CA TYR A 362 -3.18 -15.02 -4.01
C TYR A 362 -3.34 -15.10 -2.48
N ALA A 363 -4.57 -15.37 -2.01
CA ALA A 363 -4.85 -15.50 -0.57
C ALA A 363 -4.06 -16.64 0.07
N ALA A 364 -3.91 -17.77 -0.63
CA ALA A 364 -3.11 -18.90 -0.17
C ALA A 364 -1.61 -18.56 -0.03
N GLN A 365 -1.09 -17.66 -0.87
CA GLN A 365 0.29 -17.16 -0.73
C GLN A 365 0.39 -16.12 0.37
N ALA A 366 -0.54 -15.17 0.45
CA ALA A 366 -0.56 -14.14 1.50
C ALA A 366 -0.56 -14.76 2.91
N ALA A 367 -1.20 -15.92 3.10
CA ALA A 367 -1.18 -16.65 4.36
C ALA A 367 0.22 -17.15 4.78
N LEU A 368 1.20 -17.20 3.85
CA LEU A 368 2.59 -17.59 4.10
C LEU A 368 3.54 -16.39 4.10
N GLY A 369 3.04 -15.20 3.86
CA GLY A 369 3.84 -14.00 3.80
C GLY A 369 4.09 -13.37 5.17
N VAL A 370 4.88 -12.31 5.17
CA VAL A 370 5.13 -11.46 6.34
C VAL A 370 4.45 -10.11 6.15
N PRO A 371 3.86 -9.51 7.19
CA PRO A 371 3.31 -8.17 7.09
C PRO A 371 4.35 -7.19 6.55
N LEU A 372 3.96 -6.35 5.59
CA LEU A 372 4.80 -5.25 5.15
C LEU A 372 5.04 -4.31 6.34
N PRO A 373 6.30 -3.97 6.68
CA PRO A 373 6.56 -3.12 7.82
C PRO A 373 5.94 -1.73 7.64
N ASN A 374 4.98 -1.37 8.48
CA ASN A 374 4.34 -0.05 8.48
C ASN A 374 5.03 0.96 9.42
N THR A 375 6.31 0.75 9.68
CA THR A 375 7.14 1.65 10.48
C THR A 375 7.56 2.88 9.68
N PRO A 376 7.88 4.02 10.32
CA PRO A 376 8.36 5.21 9.61
C PRO A 376 9.71 4.97 8.90
N TYR A 377 10.38 3.87 9.22
CA TYR A 377 11.70 3.54 8.68
C TYR A 377 11.65 2.80 7.35
N MET A 378 10.50 2.22 6.96
CA MET A 378 10.42 1.39 5.75
C MET A 378 10.72 2.18 4.48
N SER A 379 10.33 3.46 4.41
CA SER A 379 10.64 4.33 3.28
C SER A 379 12.14 4.49 3.02
N ALA A 380 12.98 4.38 4.06
CA ALA A 380 14.44 4.46 3.95
C ALA A 380 15.09 3.18 3.39
N LEU A 381 14.34 2.09 3.21
CA LEU A 381 14.86 0.78 2.76
C LEU A 381 14.71 0.57 1.25
N TRP A 382 13.68 1.15 0.63
CA TRP A 382 13.34 0.85 -0.77
C TRP A 382 14.52 1.10 -1.72
N THR A 383 15.11 2.30 -1.68
CA THR A 383 16.22 2.66 -2.56
C THR A 383 17.49 1.84 -2.27
N PRO A 384 18.00 1.75 -1.03
CA PRO A 384 19.20 0.98 -0.76
C PRO A 384 19.10 -0.51 -1.16
N VAL A 385 17.93 -1.14 -0.92
CA VAL A 385 17.71 -2.54 -1.31
C VAL A 385 17.63 -2.68 -2.84
N GLY A 386 16.93 -1.78 -3.53
CA GLY A 386 16.83 -1.77 -5.00
C GLY A 386 18.20 -1.58 -5.67
N ASP A 387 19.02 -0.66 -5.15
CA ASP A 387 20.38 -0.44 -5.64
C ASP A 387 21.27 -1.70 -5.45
N ALA A 388 21.16 -2.35 -4.28
CA ALA A 388 21.91 -3.59 -4.03
C ALA A 388 21.46 -4.72 -4.96
N LEU A 389 20.16 -4.92 -5.15
CA LEU A 389 19.61 -5.90 -6.07
C LEU A 389 20.11 -5.65 -7.51
N THR A 390 20.08 -4.38 -7.95
CA THR A 390 20.58 -3.98 -9.27
C THR A 390 22.10 -4.24 -9.41
N ALA A 391 22.88 -3.89 -8.41
CA ALA A 391 24.32 -4.10 -8.41
C ALA A 391 24.70 -5.60 -8.40
N MET A 392 23.99 -6.42 -7.62
CA MET A 392 24.17 -7.88 -7.59
C MET A 392 23.77 -8.51 -8.92
N TRP A 393 22.61 -8.13 -9.46
CA TRP A 393 22.06 -8.70 -10.68
C TRP A 393 22.94 -8.37 -11.90
N SER A 394 23.40 -7.13 -12.03
CA SER A 394 24.34 -6.74 -13.10
C SER A 394 25.72 -7.40 -12.97
N GLY A 395 26.10 -7.89 -11.78
CA GLY A 395 27.42 -8.44 -11.48
C GLY A 395 28.49 -7.40 -11.18
N ASN A 396 28.08 -6.14 -11.01
CA ASN A 396 29.00 -5.06 -10.64
C ASN A 396 29.54 -5.24 -9.23
N GLN A 397 28.77 -5.90 -8.35
CA GLN A 397 29.17 -6.22 -7.00
C GLN A 397 28.76 -7.66 -6.62
N SER A 398 29.52 -8.27 -5.72
CA SER A 398 29.08 -9.51 -5.08
C SER A 398 27.88 -9.23 -4.15
N PRO A 399 27.01 -10.22 -3.86
CA PRO A 399 25.92 -10.05 -2.91
C PRO A 399 26.37 -9.50 -1.56
N ALA A 400 27.47 -9.98 -1.02
CA ALA A 400 28.03 -9.50 0.25
C ALA A 400 28.40 -8.01 0.21
N ALA A 401 29.07 -7.55 -0.86
CA ALA A 401 29.49 -6.15 -1.01
C ALA A 401 28.29 -5.23 -1.22
N ALA A 402 27.34 -5.60 -2.09
CA ALA A 402 26.14 -4.81 -2.37
C ALA A 402 25.27 -4.66 -1.13
N LEU A 403 25.03 -5.76 -0.38
CA LEU A 403 24.22 -5.74 0.84
C LEU A 403 24.90 -5.00 2.00
N ALA A 404 26.21 -5.01 2.11
CA ALA A 404 26.94 -4.18 3.08
C ALA A 404 26.82 -2.68 2.77
N ALA A 405 26.86 -2.30 1.50
CA ALA A 405 26.60 -0.93 1.07
C ALA A 405 25.16 -0.50 1.36
N ALA A 406 24.19 -1.37 1.03
CA ALA A 406 22.76 -1.13 1.33
C ALA A 406 22.50 -1.00 2.84
N GLN A 407 23.11 -1.85 3.67
CA GLN A 407 23.04 -1.74 5.13
C GLN A 407 23.47 -0.35 5.61
N THR A 408 24.61 0.14 5.12
CA THR A 408 25.15 1.45 5.51
C THR A 408 24.23 2.58 5.09
N ALA A 409 23.70 2.55 3.85
CA ALA A 409 22.80 3.56 3.35
C ALA A 409 21.44 3.55 4.07
N ALA A 410 20.88 2.36 4.32
CA ALA A 410 19.61 2.19 5.02
C ALA A 410 19.71 2.65 6.49
N VAL A 411 20.79 2.30 7.21
CA VAL A 411 21.00 2.77 8.59
C VAL A 411 21.07 4.30 8.65
N LYS A 412 21.77 4.94 7.70
CA LYS A 412 21.80 6.40 7.60
C LYS A 412 20.41 6.98 7.34
N GLY A 413 19.62 6.36 6.46
CA GLY A 413 18.24 6.76 6.17
C GLY A 413 17.35 6.65 7.43
N VAL A 414 17.42 5.54 8.16
CA VAL A 414 16.69 5.33 9.42
C VAL A 414 17.06 6.39 10.46
N GLN A 415 18.34 6.69 10.62
CA GLN A 415 18.81 7.74 11.55
C GLN A 415 18.25 9.13 11.18
N SER A 416 18.11 9.43 9.90
CA SER A 416 17.51 10.69 9.42
C SER A 416 16.00 10.79 9.71
N VAL A 417 15.30 9.67 9.87
CA VAL A 417 13.89 9.63 10.27
C VAL A 417 13.76 9.81 11.79
N GLN A 418 14.75 9.36 12.57
CA GLN A 418 14.76 9.45 14.04
C GLN A 418 15.18 10.84 14.56
N SER A 419 15.82 11.67 13.73
CA SER A 419 16.30 13.04 14.07
C SER A 419 15.23 14.10 13.82
#